data_09992a2d9950ce167f5ce446ec363ac4
#
_entry.id   09992a2d9950ce167f5ce446ec363ac4
#
_cell.length_a   1.000
_cell.length_b   1.000
_cell.length_c   1.000
_cell.angle_alpha   90.00
_cell.angle_beta   90.00
_cell.angle_gamma   90.00
#
_symmetry.space_group_name_H-M   'P 1'
#
loop_
_entity.id
_entity.type
_entity.pdbx_description
1 polymer ?
#
loop_
_entity_poly.entity_id
_entity_poly.type
_entity_poly.pdbx_seq_one_letter_code
_entity_poly.pdbx_strand_id
1 'polypeptide(L)'
;MAKTAIFVIILALPLLAQAQTPKAEMQCKAIGEDFVYDCSIMLTRGGQPLAGVQVTMSADMPSMPMAHGVRPAKARPGTKPGEYKARLDLEMPGEWAIKLRLEGPVRDLLVLHYEFDSRGASPKKR
;
A
#
# COMPACT_ATOMS: atom_id res chain seq x y z
N MET A 1 -64.69 -22.28 6.77
CA MET A 1 -63.57 -22.20 5.81
C MET A 1 -62.45 -21.40 6.48
N ALA A 2 -61.44 -22.11 6.97
CA ALA A 2 -60.28 -21.46 7.60
C ALA A 2 -59.26 -21.11 6.51
N LYS A 3 -58.97 -19.83 6.33
CA LYS A 3 -57.87 -19.33 5.48
C LYS A 3 -56.58 -19.37 6.29
N THR A 4 -55.73 -20.36 6.04
CA THR A 4 -54.43 -20.44 6.66
C THR A 4 -53.52 -19.43 5.95
N ALA A 5 -53.18 -18.36 6.64
CA ALA A 5 -52.17 -17.39 6.18
C ALA A 5 -50.78 -17.96 6.47
N ILE A 6 -50.02 -18.30 5.43
CA ILE A 6 -48.63 -18.71 5.57
C ILE A 6 -47.78 -17.43 5.68
N PHE A 7 -47.29 -17.15 6.87
CA PHE A 7 -46.32 -16.07 7.11
C PHE A 7 -44.94 -16.58 6.68
N VAL A 8 -44.46 -16.09 5.55
CA VAL A 8 -43.06 -16.34 5.12
C VAL A 8 -42.18 -15.37 5.89
N ILE A 9 -41.48 -15.86 6.90
CA ILE A 9 -40.45 -15.10 7.60
C ILE A 9 -39.21 -15.12 6.71
N ILE A 10 -38.97 -14.02 6.03
CA ILE A 10 -37.70 -13.80 5.31
C ILE A 10 -36.65 -13.44 6.37
N LEU A 11 -35.84 -14.42 6.73
CA LEU A 11 -34.64 -14.19 7.53
C LEU A 11 -33.65 -13.41 6.65
N ALA A 12 -33.58 -12.11 6.83
CA ALA A 12 -32.50 -11.28 6.29
C ALA A 12 -31.22 -11.61 7.08
N LEU A 13 -30.38 -12.47 6.52
CA LEU A 13 -29.03 -12.63 7.03
C LEU A 13 -28.28 -11.30 6.85
N PRO A 14 -27.71 -10.73 7.92
CA PRO A 14 -26.82 -9.59 7.75
C PRO A 14 -25.62 -10.05 6.94
N LEU A 15 -25.42 -9.46 5.77
CA LEU A 15 -24.15 -9.54 5.07
C LEU A 15 -23.11 -8.91 5.98
N LEU A 16 -22.33 -9.74 6.67
CA LEU A 16 -21.13 -9.28 7.37
C LEU A 16 -20.19 -8.74 6.31
N ALA A 17 -20.19 -7.41 6.15
CA ALA A 17 -19.20 -6.72 5.35
C ALA A 17 -17.83 -6.97 5.99
N GLN A 18 -17.08 -7.94 5.46
CA GLN A 18 -15.72 -8.17 5.89
C GLN A 18 -14.91 -6.94 5.55
N ALA A 19 -14.35 -6.29 6.58
CA ALA A 19 -13.41 -5.20 6.39
C ALA A 19 -12.21 -5.73 5.59
N GLN A 20 -12.04 -5.24 4.37
CA GLN A 20 -10.96 -5.68 3.50
C GLN A 20 -9.69 -4.91 3.83
N THR A 21 -8.58 -5.64 3.92
CA THR A 21 -7.27 -5.07 4.18
C THR A 21 -6.77 -4.30 2.96
N PRO A 22 -6.26 -3.08 3.13
CA PRO A 22 -5.61 -2.36 2.03
C PRO A 22 -4.41 -3.14 1.50
N LYS A 23 -4.18 -3.05 0.21
CA LYS A 23 -3.03 -3.61 -0.49
C LYS A 23 -2.29 -2.53 -1.25
N ALA A 24 -0.98 -2.68 -1.36
CA ALA A 24 -0.14 -1.77 -2.12
C ALA A 24 0.74 -2.55 -3.08
N GLU A 25 0.88 -2.00 -4.28
CA GLU A 25 1.88 -2.39 -5.26
C GLU A 25 2.72 -1.17 -5.60
N MET A 26 4.02 -1.36 -5.78
CA MET A 26 4.94 -0.27 -6.03
C MET A 26 5.80 -0.58 -7.24
N GLN A 27 6.01 0.44 -8.07
CA GLN A 27 6.96 0.42 -9.17
C GLN A 27 7.91 1.59 -9.02
N CYS A 28 9.20 1.34 -9.11
CA CYS A 28 10.22 2.36 -8.98
C CYS A 28 11.14 2.35 -10.20
N LYS A 29 11.50 3.53 -10.68
CA LYS A 29 12.47 3.75 -11.75
C LYS A 29 13.64 4.56 -11.23
N ALA A 30 14.86 4.15 -11.55
CA ALA A 30 16.05 4.97 -11.32
C ALA A 30 15.99 6.24 -12.18
N ILE A 31 16.40 7.37 -11.62
CA ILE A 31 16.31 8.69 -12.28
C ILE A 31 17.66 9.30 -12.68
N GLY A 32 18.70 8.46 -12.80
CA GLY A 32 20.02 8.90 -13.25
C GLY A 32 20.99 9.34 -12.15
N GLU A 33 20.53 9.43 -10.91
CA GLU A 33 21.36 9.59 -9.72
C GLU A 33 21.48 8.25 -8.99
N ASP A 34 22.62 7.98 -8.38
CA ASP A 34 22.86 6.72 -7.67
C ASP A 34 21.82 6.50 -6.57
N PHE A 35 21.09 5.41 -6.70
CA PHE A 35 20.08 4.94 -5.74
C PHE A 35 18.94 5.92 -5.45
N VAL A 36 18.66 6.84 -6.36
CA VAL A 36 17.48 7.70 -6.32
C VAL A 36 16.44 7.18 -7.30
N TYR A 37 15.21 7.02 -6.83
CA TYR A 37 14.12 6.40 -7.57
C TYR A 37 12.86 7.24 -7.51
N ASP A 38 12.17 7.34 -8.64
CA ASP A 38 10.78 7.79 -8.68
C ASP A 38 9.87 6.56 -8.56
N CYS A 39 9.05 6.53 -7.53
CA CYS A 39 8.17 5.42 -7.22
C CYS A 39 6.70 5.80 -7.40
N SER A 40 5.96 4.88 -8.00
CA SER A 40 4.50 4.92 -8.14
C SER A 40 3.91 3.83 -7.26
N ILE A 41 3.01 4.21 -6.36
CA ILE A 41 2.34 3.31 -5.42
C ILE A 41 0.88 3.23 -5.81
N MET A 42 0.37 2.04 -6.05
CA MET A 42 -1.05 1.80 -6.26
C MET A 42 -1.65 1.17 -5.02
N LEU A 43 -2.57 1.88 -4.39
CA LEU A 43 -3.34 1.37 -3.26
C LEU A 43 -4.69 0.87 -3.72
N THR A 44 -5.03 -0.32 -3.25
CA THR A 44 -6.35 -0.93 -3.46
C THR A 44 -6.93 -1.43 -2.16
N ARG A 45 -8.26 -1.50 -2.12
CA ARG A 45 -9.01 -2.11 -1.04
C ARG A 45 -10.23 -2.79 -1.65
N GLY A 46 -10.36 -4.10 -1.44
CA GLY A 46 -11.43 -4.86 -2.06
C GLY A 46 -11.39 -4.87 -3.59
N GLY A 47 -10.20 -4.83 -4.19
CA GLY A 47 -10.02 -4.76 -5.63
C GLY A 47 -10.32 -3.38 -6.25
N GLN A 48 -10.67 -2.37 -5.44
CA GLN A 48 -10.96 -1.01 -5.90
C GLN A 48 -9.83 -0.06 -5.53
N PRO A 49 -9.57 0.98 -6.34
CA PRO A 49 -8.60 2.02 -5.98
C PRO A 49 -8.94 2.68 -4.66
N LEU A 50 -7.94 2.85 -3.80
CA LEU A 50 -8.07 3.51 -2.51
C LEU A 50 -7.54 4.94 -2.61
N ALA A 51 -8.44 5.87 -2.91
CA ALA A 51 -8.15 7.29 -3.02
C ALA A 51 -8.42 8.06 -1.71
N GLY A 52 -7.91 9.28 -1.61
CA GLY A 52 -8.20 10.17 -0.49
C GLY A 52 -7.50 9.82 0.82
N VAL A 53 -6.52 8.94 0.78
CA VAL A 53 -5.71 8.55 1.94
C VAL A 53 -4.44 9.38 1.98
N GLN A 54 -3.99 9.75 3.17
CA GLN A 54 -2.66 10.32 3.35
C GLN A 54 -1.65 9.17 3.47
N VAL A 55 -0.64 9.17 2.62
CA VAL A 55 0.40 8.13 2.59
C VAL A 55 1.72 8.76 3.00
N THR A 56 2.30 8.24 4.06
CA THR A 56 3.66 8.58 4.50
C THR A 56 4.56 7.39 4.25
N MET A 57 5.62 7.58 3.47
CA MET A 57 6.55 6.54 3.10
C MET A 57 7.87 6.70 3.86
N SER A 58 8.36 5.60 4.39
CA SER A 58 9.70 5.48 4.95
C SER A 58 10.30 4.15 4.53
N ALA A 59 11.57 3.96 4.76
CA ALA A 59 12.25 2.72 4.41
C ALA A 59 13.38 2.40 5.39
N ASP A 60 13.63 1.13 5.60
CA ASP A 60 14.82 0.65 6.30
C ASP A 60 15.33 -0.65 5.67
N MET A 61 16.57 -1.00 5.99
CA MET A 61 17.17 -2.25 5.56
C MET A 61 16.98 -3.31 6.64
N PRO A 62 16.26 -4.41 6.37
CA PRO A 62 16.06 -5.47 7.36
C PRO A 62 17.36 -6.10 7.87
N SER A 63 18.39 -6.15 7.02
CA SER A 63 19.71 -6.68 7.39
C SER A 63 20.53 -5.72 8.26
N MET A 64 20.24 -4.42 8.22
CA MET A 64 20.96 -3.38 8.96
C MET A 64 19.99 -2.29 9.47
N PRO A 65 19.05 -2.63 10.35
CA PRO A 65 17.91 -1.75 10.65
C PRO A 65 18.28 -0.46 11.38
N MET A 66 19.43 -0.41 12.04
CA MET A 66 19.89 0.78 12.77
C MET A 66 20.90 1.62 11.99
N ALA A 67 21.43 1.11 10.88
CA ALA A 67 22.51 1.75 10.14
C ALA A 67 22.00 2.57 8.95
N HIS A 68 20.95 2.11 8.32
CA HIS A 68 20.42 2.72 7.09
C HIS A 68 18.91 2.87 7.17
N GLY A 69 18.44 4.07 6.99
CA GLY A 69 17.02 4.37 7.01
C GLY A 69 16.70 5.62 6.20
N VAL A 70 15.53 5.63 5.60
CA VAL A 70 14.96 6.79 4.92
C VAL A 70 13.89 7.40 5.82
N ARG A 71 14.03 8.69 6.07
CA ARG A 71 13.08 9.43 6.90
C ARG A 71 11.69 9.44 6.28
N PRO A 72 10.63 9.42 7.11
CA PRO A 72 9.28 9.51 6.61
C PRO A 72 9.05 10.77 5.78
N ALA A 73 8.42 10.60 4.62
CA ALA A 73 8.01 11.68 3.74
C ALA A 73 6.62 11.39 3.16
N LYS A 74 5.83 12.44 2.97
CA LYS A 74 4.50 12.28 2.40
C LYS A 74 4.58 12.00 0.91
N ALA A 75 3.87 10.96 0.46
CA ALA A 75 3.63 10.73 -0.95
C ALA A 75 2.54 11.69 -1.46
N ARG A 76 2.63 12.02 -2.75
CA ARG A 76 1.68 12.90 -3.43
C ARG A 76 0.67 12.06 -4.21
N PRO A 77 -0.59 12.49 -4.33
CA PRO A 77 -1.51 11.85 -5.24
C PRO A 77 -0.96 11.84 -6.68
N GLY A 78 -1.12 10.71 -7.36
CA GLY A 78 -0.79 10.60 -8.77
C GLY A 78 -1.94 11.02 -9.67
N THR A 79 -1.89 10.63 -10.94
CA THR A 79 -2.90 11.01 -11.94
C THR A 79 -4.13 10.12 -11.92
N LYS A 80 -4.01 8.89 -11.39
CA LYS A 80 -5.11 7.93 -11.30
C LYS A 80 -5.62 7.82 -9.86
N PRO A 81 -6.91 7.52 -9.65
CA PRO A 81 -7.40 7.20 -8.32
C PRO A 81 -6.62 6.04 -7.70
N GLY A 82 -6.22 6.19 -6.43
CA GLY A 82 -5.42 5.18 -5.72
C GLY A 82 -3.93 5.17 -6.05
N GLU A 83 -3.48 6.01 -6.98
CA GLU A 83 -2.07 6.18 -7.30
C GLU A 83 -1.44 7.28 -6.45
N TYR A 84 -0.25 7.00 -5.92
CA TYR A 84 0.56 7.93 -5.14
C TYR A 84 1.98 7.92 -5.67
N LYS A 85 2.63 9.08 -5.65
CA LYS A 85 4.00 9.29 -6.13
C LYS A 85 4.90 9.69 -5.00
N ALA A 86 6.08 9.08 -4.95
CA ALA A 86 7.11 9.46 -3.99
C ALA A 86 8.50 9.22 -4.57
N ARG A 87 9.45 10.01 -4.10
CA ARG A 87 10.87 9.81 -4.43
C ARG A 87 11.55 9.10 -3.27
N LEU A 88 12.31 8.06 -3.59
CA LEU A 88 13.18 7.37 -2.65
C LEU A 88 14.63 7.69 -2.95
N ASP A 89 15.32 8.21 -1.96
CA ASP A 89 16.76 8.36 -1.98
C ASP A 89 17.36 7.33 -1.03
N LEU A 90 17.87 6.25 -1.62
CA LEU A 90 18.48 5.16 -0.87
C LEU A 90 20.00 5.32 -0.85
N GLU A 91 20.62 4.91 0.23
CA GLU A 91 22.07 5.02 0.38
C GLU A 91 22.83 3.93 -0.37
N MET A 92 22.16 2.80 -0.67
CA MET A 92 22.79 1.64 -1.28
C MET A 92 21.75 0.72 -1.91
N PRO A 93 22.16 -0.17 -2.83
CA PRO A 93 21.30 -1.22 -3.37
C PRO A 93 21.03 -2.29 -2.33
N GLY A 94 20.10 -3.17 -2.62
CA GLY A 94 19.78 -4.33 -1.79
C GLY A 94 18.32 -4.41 -1.42
N GLU A 95 18.01 -5.23 -0.42
CA GLU A 95 16.67 -5.41 0.09
C GLU A 95 16.31 -4.31 1.07
N TRP A 96 15.17 -3.66 0.80
CA TRP A 96 14.60 -2.62 1.66
C TRP A 96 13.17 -2.97 2.05
N ALA A 97 12.83 -2.70 3.30
CA ALA A 97 11.46 -2.70 3.78
C ALA A 97 10.89 -1.30 3.59
N ILE A 98 9.91 -1.17 2.71
CA ILE A 98 9.20 0.08 2.47
C ILE A 98 7.97 0.09 3.36
N LYS A 99 7.84 1.10 4.19
CA LYS A 99 6.74 1.27 5.12
C LYS A 99 5.82 2.37 4.62
N LEU A 100 4.57 2.03 4.42
CA LEU A 100 3.52 2.96 4.02
C LEU A 100 2.53 3.11 5.18
N ARG A 101 2.56 4.27 5.81
CA ARG A 101 1.59 4.62 6.84
C ARG A 101 0.41 5.30 6.17
N LEU A 102 -0.76 4.72 6.33
CA LEU A 102 -2.02 5.24 5.80
C LEU A 102 -2.78 5.95 6.91
N GLU A 103 -3.26 7.16 6.63
CA GLU A 103 -4.08 7.95 7.54
C GLU A 103 -5.27 8.57 6.80
N GLY A 104 -6.31 8.91 7.53
CA GLY A 104 -7.55 9.47 7.00
C GLY A 104 -8.69 8.46 7.06
N PRO A 105 -9.42 8.20 5.95
CA PRO A 105 -10.53 7.25 5.92
C PRO A 105 -10.13 5.83 6.29
N VAL A 106 -8.88 5.48 6.04
CA VAL A 106 -8.29 4.18 6.41
C VAL A 106 -7.01 4.45 7.20
N ARG A 107 -6.82 3.72 8.29
CA ARG A 107 -5.59 3.71 9.09
C ARG A 107 -4.96 2.35 9.02
N ASP A 108 -3.73 2.29 8.52
CA ASP A 108 -2.96 1.04 8.44
C ASP A 108 -1.48 1.32 8.28
N LEU A 109 -0.68 0.30 8.47
CA LEU A 109 0.74 0.31 8.16
C LEU A 109 1.05 -0.88 7.26
N LEU A 110 1.39 -0.60 6.02
CA LEU A 110 1.79 -1.62 5.06
C LEU A 110 3.31 -1.69 4.98
N VAL A 111 3.85 -2.90 4.98
CA VAL A 111 5.28 -3.14 4.82
C VAL A 111 5.50 -3.97 3.58
N LEU A 112 6.27 -3.42 2.64
CA LEU A 112 6.58 -4.04 1.36
C LEU A 112 8.08 -4.33 1.30
N HIS A 113 8.46 -5.52 0.87
CA HIS A 113 9.85 -5.90 0.68
C HIS A 113 10.21 -5.84 -0.80
N TYR A 114 11.21 -5.04 -1.13
CA TYR A 114 11.69 -4.83 -2.49
C TYR A 114 13.21 -4.94 -2.55
N GLU A 115 13.69 -5.51 -3.63
CA GLU A 115 15.10 -5.49 -4.01
C GLU A 115 15.34 -4.32 -4.96
N PHE A 116 16.30 -3.46 -4.63
CA PHE A 116 16.66 -2.30 -5.43
C PHE A 116 18.02 -2.49 -6.07
N ASP A 117 18.11 -2.16 -7.35
CA ASP A 117 19.35 -2.16 -8.14
C ASP A 117 19.50 -0.85 -8.92
N SER A 118 20.49 -0.78 -9.80
CA SER A 118 20.78 0.42 -10.60
C SER A 118 19.66 0.81 -11.59
N ARG A 119 18.69 -0.06 -11.83
CA ARG A 119 17.59 0.16 -12.78
C ARG A 119 16.29 0.50 -12.10
N GLY A 120 15.98 -0.14 -10.99
CA GLY A 120 14.73 0.01 -10.29
C GLY A 120 14.55 -0.99 -9.16
N ALA A 121 13.31 -1.33 -8.88
CA ALA A 121 12.94 -2.20 -7.78
C ALA A 121 12.14 -3.41 -8.26
N SER A 122 12.34 -4.53 -7.60
CA SER A 122 11.60 -5.78 -7.82
C SER A 122 11.01 -6.28 -6.50
N PRO A 123 9.74 -6.73 -6.47
CA PRO A 123 9.16 -7.29 -5.27
C PRO A 123 9.96 -8.48 -4.75
N LYS A 124 10.18 -8.53 -3.45
CA LYS A 124 10.82 -9.66 -2.79
C LYS A 124 9.80 -10.39 -1.94
N LYS A 125 9.55 -11.64 -2.28
CA LYS A 125 8.66 -12.50 -1.49
C LYS A 125 9.41 -13.00 -0.26
N ARG A 126 8.76 -12.92 0.89
CA ARG A 126 9.18 -13.55 2.14
C ARG A 126 8.21 -14.65 2.52
#